data_120e785cbd144e85ee9100243d829a02
#
_entry.id   120e785cbd144e85ee9100243d829a02
#
_cell.length_a   1.000
_cell.length_b   1.000
_cell.length_c   1.000
_cell.angle_alpha   90.00
_cell.angle_beta   90.00
_cell.angle_gamma   90.00
#
_symmetry.space_group_name_H-M   'P 1'
#
loop_
_entity.id
_entity.type
_entity.pdbx_description
1 polymer ?
#
loop_
_entity_poly.entity_id
_entity_poly.type
_entity_poly.pdbx_seq_one_letter_code
_entity_poly.pdbx_strand_id
1 'polypeptide(L)'
;MQRRTKVQLWTFGGITLASILALLSLVRVSHEPVVKVGENGTFENDCCGTIKLVDGKMLLNDTQVVRYTVATDPKGPYILPETFVGIVQYQGFEVDGTRSARKLRLDRLPQPTKIELYEGVGVTPYVFVKRPPSPQGGM
;
A
#
# COMPACT_ATOMS: atom_id res chain seq x y z
N MET A 1 -41.63 -49.85 22.48
CA MET A 1 -40.81 -49.54 21.30
C MET A 1 -40.79 -48.04 20.96
N GLN A 2 -40.58 -47.18 21.93
CA GLN A 2 -40.51 -45.71 21.64
C GLN A 2 -39.40 -45.02 22.40
N ARG A 3 -38.23 -45.64 22.56
CA ARG A 3 -37.10 -45.02 23.26
C ARG A 3 -35.86 -44.78 22.38
N ARG A 4 -35.95 -44.96 21.06
CA ARG A 4 -34.76 -44.82 20.18
C ARG A 4 -34.69 -43.55 19.33
N THR A 5 -35.65 -42.68 19.38
CA THR A 5 -35.69 -41.50 18.49
C THR A 5 -35.20 -40.22 19.15
N LYS A 6 -34.93 -40.20 20.45
CA LYS A 6 -34.50 -38.97 21.13
C LYS A 6 -32.96 -38.74 21.21
N VAL A 7 -32.18 -39.75 20.91
CA VAL A 7 -30.69 -39.64 21.03
C VAL A 7 -30.04 -39.16 19.76
N GLN A 8 -30.70 -39.24 18.60
CA GLN A 8 -30.14 -38.82 17.33
C GLN A 8 -30.24 -37.33 17.04
N LEU A 9 -31.14 -36.59 17.67
CA LEU A 9 -31.29 -35.15 17.44
C LEU A 9 -30.25 -34.28 18.14
N TRP A 10 -29.59 -34.82 19.16
CA TRP A 10 -28.56 -34.07 19.91
C TRP A 10 -27.18 -34.09 19.25
N THR A 11 -26.88 -35.13 18.49
CA THR A 11 -25.59 -35.25 17.80
C THR A 11 -25.46 -34.35 16.57
N PHE A 12 -26.56 -34.05 15.88
CA PHE A 12 -26.52 -33.12 14.74
C PHE A 12 -26.42 -31.64 15.15
N GLY A 13 -26.96 -31.25 16.29
CA GLY A 13 -26.87 -29.89 16.79
C GLY A 13 -25.47 -29.49 17.25
N GLY A 14 -24.68 -30.44 17.80
CA GLY A 14 -23.34 -30.18 18.27
C GLY A 14 -22.30 -29.97 17.14
N ILE A 15 -22.46 -30.69 16.03
CA ILE A 15 -21.56 -30.60 14.88
C ILE A 15 -21.74 -29.28 14.11
N THR A 16 -22.95 -28.81 13.97
CA THR A 16 -23.26 -27.56 13.29
C THR A 16 -22.75 -26.34 14.06
N LEU A 17 -22.86 -26.33 15.39
CA LEU A 17 -22.34 -25.24 16.22
C LEU A 17 -20.81 -25.17 16.20
N ALA A 18 -20.11 -26.30 16.22
CA ALA A 18 -18.66 -26.37 16.13
C ALA A 18 -18.14 -25.86 14.77
N SER A 19 -18.86 -26.16 13.68
CA SER A 19 -18.50 -25.71 12.34
C SER A 19 -18.67 -24.20 12.16
N ILE A 20 -19.69 -23.60 12.74
CA ILE A 20 -19.93 -22.15 12.71
C ILE A 20 -18.87 -21.40 13.51
N LEU A 21 -18.47 -21.91 14.67
CA LEU A 21 -17.41 -21.33 15.49
C LEU A 21 -16.04 -21.42 14.81
N ALA A 22 -15.75 -22.51 14.09
CA ALA A 22 -14.52 -22.66 13.32
C ALA A 22 -14.47 -21.67 12.14
N LEU A 23 -15.58 -21.43 11.45
CA LEU A 23 -15.67 -20.44 10.37
C LEU A 23 -15.51 -19.01 10.88
N LEU A 24 -16.04 -18.66 12.03
CA LEU A 24 -15.85 -17.35 12.64
C LEU A 24 -14.41 -17.10 13.10
N SER A 25 -13.66 -18.15 13.42
CA SER A 25 -12.25 -18.05 13.79
C SER A 25 -11.35 -17.77 12.57
N LEU A 26 -11.73 -18.22 11.39
CA LEU A 26 -10.99 -17.99 10.15
C LEU A 26 -11.16 -16.57 9.59
N VAL A 27 -12.18 -15.85 10.01
CA VAL A 27 -12.46 -14.46 9.57
C VAL A 27 -11.72 -13.43 10.43
N ARG A 28 -10.98 -13.85 11.44
CA ARG A 28 -10.00 -12.97 12.08
C ARG A 28 -8.84 -12.76 11.12
N VAL A 29 -9.09 -11.94 10.12
CA VAL A 29 -8.05 -11.36 9.28
C VAL A 29 -7.03 -10.74 10.22
N SER A 30 -5.85 -11.30 10.24
CA SER A 30 -4.71 -10.73 10.93
C SER A 30 -4.50 -9.34 10.35
N HIS A 31 -4.89 -8.31 11.08
CA HIS A 31 -4.39 -6.99 10.81
C HIS A 31 -2.91 -7.05 11.18
N GLU A 32 -2.08 -7.42 10.21
CA GLU A 32 -0.64 -7.26 10.39
C GLU A 32 -0.42 -5.79 10.73
N PRO A 33 0.24 -5.50 11.83
CA PRO A 33 0.56 -4.12 12.15
C PRO A 33 1.39 -3.57 11.00
N VAL A 34 0.89 -2.55 10.31
CA VAL A 34 1.65 -1.84 9.30
C VAL A 34 2.89 -1.28 9.99
N VAL A 35 4.04 -1.84 9.68
CA VAL A 35 5.30 -1.34 10.23
C VAL A 35 5.52 0.05 9.66
N LYS A 36 5.40 1.05 10.52
CA LYS A 36 5.64 2.44 10.14
C LYS A 36 7.15 2.66 10.03
N VAL A 37 7.64 2.78 8.80
CA VAL A 37 9.07 3.03 8.52
C VAL A 37 9.37 4.52 8.32
N GLY A 38 8.36 5.39 8.46
CA GLY A 38 8.52 6.83 8.40
C GLY A 38 8.63 7.40 6.98
N GLU A 39 8.04 6.73 5.98
CA GLU A 39 8.03 7.16 4.59
C GLU A 39 6.94 8.18 4.26
N ASN A 40 5.93 8.31 5.13
CA ASN A 40 4.77 9.15 4.86
C ASN A 40 5.13 10.61 4.54
N GLY A 41 4.43 11.19 3.59
CA GLY A 41 4.61 12.57 3.18
C GLY A 41 4.02 12.87 1.82
N THR A 42 4.02 14.14 1.46
CA THR A 42 3.61 14.62 0.14
C THR A 42 4.83 15.12 -0.61
N PHE A 43 5.03 14.60 -1.81
CA PHE A 43 6.15 14.92 -2.68
C PHE A 43 5.61 15.48 -3.99
N GLU A 44 6.23 16.50 -4.54
CA GLU A 44 5.75 17.16 -5.74
C GLU A 44 6.85 17.44 -6.75
N ASN A 45 6.43 17.44 -8.01
CA ASN A 45 7.25 17.85 -9.15
C ASN A 45 6.42 18.74 -10.07
N ASP A 46 7.00 19.83 -10.53
CA ASP A 46 6.31 20.84 -11.33
C ASP A 46 5.76 20.32 -12.66
N CYS A 47 6.43 19.32 -13.25
CA CYS A 47 5.95 18.75 -14.52
C CYS A 47 4.71 17.87 -14.38
N CYS A 48 4.55 17.19 -13.20
CA CYS A 48 3.84 15.91 -13.25
C CYS A 48 2.85 15.73 -12.10
N GLY A 49 2.97 16.54 -11.06
CA GLY A 49 2.02 16.57 -9.96
C GLY A 49 2.58 16.08 -8.65
N THR A 50 1.76 15.38 -7.87
CA THR A 50 2.07 14.99 -6.50
C THR A 50 2.01 13.48 -6.30
N ILE A 51 2.94 12.99 -5.46
CA ILE A 51 2.91 11.65 -4.88
C ILE A 51 2.71 11.81 -3.38
N LYS A 52 1.63 11.28 -2.85
CA LYS A 52 1.37 11.27 -1.42
C LYS A 52 1.48 9.85 -0.88
N LEU A 53 2.36 9.65 0.08
CA LEU A 53 2.56 8.36 0.74
C LEU A 53 1.84 8.34 2.08
N VAL A 54 0.91 7.41 2.26
CA VAL A 54 0.14 7.24 3.48
C VAL A 54 -0.01 5.75 3.79
N ASP A 55 0.74 5.27 4.78
CA ASP A 55 0.57 3.93 5.35
C ASP A 55 0.45 2.80 4.32
N GLY A 56 1.39 2.73 3.38
CA GLY A 56 1.42 1.70 2.34
C GLY A 56 0.56 1.99 1.11
N LYS A 57 -0.04 3.15 1.03
CA LYS A 57 -0.82 3.62 -0.11
C LYS A 57 -0.21 4.87 -0.72
N MET A 58 -0.07 4.85 -2.02
CA MET A 58 0.44 5.95 -2.83
C MET A 58 -0.73 6.61 -3.56
N LEU A 59 -0.97 7.89 -3.30
CA LEU A 59 -1.95 8.69 -4.01
C LEU A 59 -1.23 9.51 -5.07
N LEU A 60 -1.60 9.32 -6.32
CA LEU A 60 -1.05 10.02 -7.47
C LEU A 60 -2.03 11.09 -7.91
N ASN A 61 -1.66 12.36 -7.73
CA ASN A 61 -2.52 13.52 -8.01
C ASN A 61 -3.90 13.45 -7.33
N ASP A 62 -3.98 12.79 -6.15
CA ASP A 62 -5.22 12.57 -5.39
C ASP A 62 -6.33 11.83 -6.17
N THR A 63 -6.04 11.24 -7.32
CA THR A 63 -7.02 10.57 -8.19
C THR A 63 -6.80 9.07 -8.34
N GLN A 64 -5.56 8.62 -8.24
CA GLN A 64 -5.21 7.21 -8.37
C GLN A 64 -4.55 6.71 -7.08
N VAL A 65 -4.91 5.51 -6.65
CA VAL A 65 -4.35 4.88 -5.45
C VAL A 65 -3.64 3.60 -5.86
N VAL A 66 -2.37 3.47 -5.48
CA VAL A 66 -1.55 2.28 -5.70
C VAL A 66 -0.95 1.86 -4.36
N ARG A 67 -1.07 0.59 -4.03
CA ARG A 67 -0.37 0.04 -2.86
C ARG A 67 1.11 -0.13 -3.14
N TYR A 68 1.93 -0.02 -2.10
CA TYR A 68 3.36 -0.21 -2.21
C TYR A 68 3.93 -0.92 -0.98
N THR A 69 5.12 -1.45 -1.14
CA THR A 69 5.97 -1.92 -0.05
C THR A 69 7.24 -1.07 0.02
N VAL A 70 7.85 -1.01 1.19
CA VAL A 70 9.12 -0.30 1.41
C VAL A 70 10.20 -1.33 1.69
N ALA A 71 11.33 -1.21 1.04
CA ALA A 71 12.48 -2.08 1.24
C ALA A 71 13.78 -1.33 1.02
N THR A 72 14.89 -2.00 1.24
CA THR A 72 16.25 -1.45 1.06
C THR A 72 17.08 -2.44 0.26
N ASP A 73 17.85 -1.93 -0.68
CA ASP A 73 18.86 -2.69 -1.43
C ASP A 73 20.23 -2.00 -1.32
N PRO A 74 21.30 -2.51 -1.96
CA PRO A 74 22.61 -1.87 -1.88
C PRO A 74 22.68 -0.42 -2.33
N LYS A 75 21.71 0.04 -3.14
CA LYS A 75 21.60 1.43 -3.58
C LYS A 75 20.82 2.33 -2.61
N GLY A 76 20.21 1.75 -1.58
CA GLY A 76 19.46 2.47 -0.56
C GLY A 76 17.98 2.08 -0.48
N PRO A 77 17.19 2.85 0.27
CA PRO A 77 15.78 2.58 0.44
C PRO A 77 15.00 2.87 -0.85
N TYR A 78 13.92 2.12 -1.04
CA TYR A 78 13.03 2.30 -2.18
C TYR A 78 11.60 1.90 -1.85
N ILE A 79 10.68 2.40 -2.66
CA ILE A 79 9.29 1.99 -2.69
C ILE A 79 9.08 1.10 -3.91
N LEU A 80 8.40 -0.03 -3.73
CA LEU A 80 7.97 -0.89 -4.81
C LEU A 80 6.44 -0.88 -4.89
N PRO A 81 5.86 -0.18 -5.88
CA PRO A 81 4.42 -0.23 -6.12
C PRO A 81 3.97 -1.64 -6.54
N GLU A 82 2.72 -1.99 -6.28
CA GLU A 82 2.14 -3.27 -6.74
C GLU A 82 2.00 -3.35 -8.26
N THR A 83 1.87 -2.18 -8.92
CA THR A 83 1.74 -2.07 -10.37
C THR A 83 2.75 -1.08 -10.92
N PHE A 84 2.95 -1.10 -12.24
CA PHE A 84 3.78 -0.10 -12.90
C PHE A 84 3.20 1.30 -12.67
N VAL A 85 4.05 2.22 -12.23
CA VAL A 85 3.78 3.65 -12.13
C VAL A 85 4.81 4.37 -12.97
N GLY A 86 4.35 5.09 -13.97
CA GLY A 86 5.17 5.90 -14.87
C GLY A 86 4.68 7.33 -14.93
N ILE A 87 5.38 8.14 -15.70
CA ILE A 87 5.05 9.54 -15.93
C ILE A 87 4.67 9.75 -17.39
N VAL A 88 3.55 10.40 -17.59
CA VAL A 88 3.21 10.99 -18.88
C VAL A 88 3.44 12.49 -18.76
N GLN A 89 4.50 12.97 -19.40
CA GLN A 89 4.96 14.35 -19.29
C GLN A 89 3.82 15.34 -19.55
N TYR A 90 3.62 16.29 -18.63
CA TYR A 90 2.55 17.28 -18.62
C TYR A 90 1.11 16.73 -18.51
N GLN A 91 0.94 15.44 -18.32
CA GLN A 91 -0.38 14.82 -18.16
C GLN A 91 -0.57 14.16 -16.79
N GLY A 92 0.51 13.83 -16.09
CA GLY A 92 0.47 13.20 -14.78
C GLY A 92 1.05 11.80 -14.78
N PHE A 93 0.37 10.89 -14.09
CA PHE A 93 0.86 9.52 -13.87
C PHE A 93 0.13 8.51 -14.74
N GLU A 94 0.88 7.51 -15.21
CA GLU A 94 0.37 6.31 -15.83
C GLU A 94 0.46 5.15 -14.83
N VAL A 95 -0.66 4.45 -14.60
CA VAL A 95 -0.71 3.24 -13.80
C VAL A 95 -1.13 2.09 -14.71
N ASP A 96 -0.27 1.08 -14.84
CA ASP A 96 -0.50 -0.05 -15.74
C ASP A 96 -0.26 -1.38 -15.03
N GLY A 97 -1.36 -2.10 -14.75
CA GLY A 97 -1.31 -3.41 -14.09
C GLY A 97 -0.74 -4.53 -14.95
N THR A 98 -0.51 -4.31 -16.25
CA THR A 98 0.07 -5.31 -17.16
C THR A 98 1.59 -5.22 -17.27
N ARG A 99 2.19 -4.15 -16.77
CA ARG A 99 3.64 -3.92 -16.79
C ARG A 99 4.25 -4.18 -15.42
N SER A 100 5.51 -4.61 -15.41
CA SER A 100 6.26 -4.83 -14.18
C SER A 100 6.51 -3.52 -13.43
N ALA A 101 6.26 -3.53 -12.14
CA ALA A 101 6.54 -2.39 -11.27
C ALA A 101 8.05 -2.09 -11.23
N ARG A 102 8.38 -0.81 -11.08
CA ARG A 102 9.75 -0.33 -10.92
C ARG A 102 9.93 0.29 -9.53
N LYS A 103 11.14 0.18 -9.00
CA LYS A 103 11.51 0.80 -7.74
C LYS A 103 11.53 2.31 -7.87
N LEU A 104 10.85 3.00 -6.94
CA LEU A 104 11.00 4.44 -6.76
C LEU A 104 11.99 4.66 -5.65
N ARG A 105 13.08 5.38 -5.93
CA ARG A 105 14.16 5.61 -4.97
C ARG A 105 13.81 6.69 -3.96
N LEU A 106 14.08 6.39 -2.69
CA LEU A 106 14.06 7.38 -1.62
C LEU A 106 15.49 7.81 -1.33
N ASP A 107 15.69 9.06 -0.90
CA ASP A 107 17.00 9.54 -0.49
C ASP A 107 17.40 9.00 0.89
N ARG A 108 16.44 8.79 1.77
CA ARG A 108 16.65 8.26 3.12
C ARG A 108 15.37 7.71 3.76
N LEU A 109 15.55 6.96 4.83
CA LEU A 109 14.51 6.55 5.79
C LEU A 109 15.07 6.70 7.22
N PRO A 110 14.25 7.09 8.21
CA PRO A 110 12.92 7.67 8.06
C PRO A 110 12.96 9.09 7.48
N GLN A 111 11.81 9.63 7.18
CA GLN A 111 11.61 11.00 6.70
C GLN A 111 12.37 11.30 5.39
N PRO A 112 12.02 10.62 4.29
CA PRO A 112 12.60 10.94 3.00
C PRO A 112 12.28 12.37 2.57
N THR A 113 13.20 13.03 1.87
CA THR A 113 13.00 14.39 1.36
C THR A 113 12.67 14.40 -0.12
N LYS A 114 12.94 13.31 -0.82
CA LYS A 114 12.65 13.20 -2.25
C LYS A 114 12.40 11.76 -2.67
N ILE A 115 11.66 11.62 -3.75
CA ILE A 115 11.40 10.37 -4.47
C ILE A 115 11.94 10.53 -5.89
N GLU A 116 12.71 9.57 -6.36
CA GLU A 116 13.20 9.53 -7.73
C GLU A 116 12.50 8.42 -8.52
N LEU A 117 11.88 8.79 -9.63
CA LEU A 117 11.24 7.87 -10.55
C LEU A 117 12.04 7.80 -11.85
N TYR A 118 12.57 6.62 -12.16
CA TYR A 118 13.34 6.36 -13.37
C TYR A 118 12.47 5.71 -14.43
N GLU A 119 12.42 6.28 -15.61
CA GLU A 119 11.68 5.69 -16.75
C GLU A 119 12.51 4.67 -17.55
N GLY A 120 13.82 4.66 -17.38
CA GLY A 120 14.71 3.74 -18.09
C GLY A 120 16.13 3.77 -17.55
N VAL A 121 16.97 2.89 -18.10
CA VAL A 121 18.40 2.84 -17.77
C VAL A 121 19.10 4.02 -18.46
N GLY A 122 19.90 4.79 -17.68
CA GLY A 122 20.65 5.92 -18.20
C GLY A 122 19.85 7.19 -18.45
N VAL A 123 18.60 7.24 -18.02
CA VAL A 123 17.74 8.42 -18.14
C VAL A 123 17.76 9.22 -16.84
N THR A 124 17.71 10.54 -16.95
CA THR A 124 17.55 11.42 -15.79
C THR A 124 16.23 11.15 -15.08
N PRO A 125 16.22 10.89 -13.77
CA PRO A 125 14.99 10.60 -13.06
C PRO A 125 14.11 11.84 -12.90
N TYR A 126 12.80 11.62 -12.78
CA TYR A 126 11.89 12.63 -12.28
C TYR A 126 12.02 12.70 -10.76
N VAL A 127 12.33 13.87 -10.23
CA VAL A 127 12.54 14.09 -8.80
C VAL A 127 11.32 14.78 -8.20
N PHE A 128 10.69 14.10 -7.25
CA PHE A 128 9.59 14.65 -6.45
C PHE A 128 10.13 15.06 -5.10
N VAL A 129 10.00 16.32 -4.75
CA VAL A 129 10.53 16.90 -3.53
C VAL A 129 9.45 17.03 -2.48
N LYS A 130 9.76 16.67 -1.24
CA LYS A 130 8.83 16.74 -0.13
C LYS A 130 8.36 18.18 0.07
N ARG A 131 7.03 18.33 0.09
CA ARG A 131 6.40 19.59 0.45
C ARG A 131 6.56 19.81 1.95
N PRO A 132 7.07 20.97 2.39
CA PRO A 132 7.06 21.29 3.81
C PRO A 132 5.62 21.31 4.31
N PRO A 133 5.37 20.97 5.59
CA PRO A 133 4.04 21.10 6.16
C PRO A 133 3.58 22.55 5.97
N SER A 134 2.38 22.70 5.40
CA SER A 134 1.79 24.05 5.30
C SER A 134 1.79 24.67 6.69
N PRO A 135 2.29 25.90 6.84
CA PRO A 135 2.11 26.60 8.09
C PRO A 135 0.60 26.60 8.34
N GLN A 136 0.18 25.93 9.41
CA GLN A 136 -1.19 26.08 9.85
C GLN A 136 -1.32 27.55 10.17
N GLY A 137 -2.03 28.25 9.28
CA GLY A 137 -2.30 29.66 9.47
C GLY A 137 -3.06 29.82 10.77
N GLY A 138 -2.32 30.06 11.86
CA GLY A 138 -2.92 30.55 13.07
C GLY A 138 -3.55 31.90 12.76
N MET A 139 -4.84 31.91 12.83
CA MET A 139 -5.48 33.20 13.06
C MET A 139 -5.33 33.56 14.50
#